data_c9c3f66f6b2116f6d132adf48b4c3b58
#
_entry.id   c9c3f66f6b2116f6d132adf48b4c3b58
#
_cell.length_a   1.000
_cell.length_b   1.000
_cell.length_c   1.000
_cell.angle_alpha   90.00
_cell.angle_beta   90.00
_cell.angle_gamma   90.00
#
_symmetry.space_group_name_H-M   'P 1'
#
loop_
_entity.id
_entity.type
_entity.pdbx_description
1 polymer ?
#
loop_
_entity_poly.entity_id
_entity_poly.type
_entity_poly.pdbx_seq_one_letter_code
_entity_poly.pdbx_strand_id
1 'polypeptide(L)' 'MKKTLGELIDELSITNNKIFHLMEVGNDLEKVKKLNGYRSELKGAINEYFGERKEIKV' A
#
# COMPACT_ATOMS: atom_id res chain seq x y z
N MET A 1 -11.17 5.66 -2.36
CA MET A 1 -10.01 6.18 -3.07
C MET A 1 -10.27 6.16 -4.56
N LYS A 2 -10.10 7.30 -5.21
CA LYS A 2 -10.42 7.34 -6.63
C LYS A 2 -9.19 7.41 -7.49
N LYS A 3 -8.49 6.34 -7.55
CA LYS A 3 -7.28 6.27 -8.34
C LYS A 3 -7.35 5.11 -9.28
N THR A 4 -6.63 5.23 -10.36
CA THR A 4 -6.54 4.09 -11.27
C THR A 4 -5.71 2.99 -10.63
N LEU A 5 -5.86 1.80 -11.16
CA LEU A 5 -5.09 0.68 -10.63
C LEU A 5 -3.59 0.95 -10.76
N GLY A 6 -3.18 1.53 -11.87
CA GLY A 6 -1.77 1.84 -12.05
C GLY A 6 -1.27 2.83 -11.01
N GLU A 7 -2.10 3.84 -10.70
CA GLU A 7 -1.72 4.79 -9.69
C GLU A 7 -1.61 4.14 -8.32
N LEU A 8 -2.53 3.24 -8.02
CA LEU A 8 -2.49 2.56 -6.73
C LEU A 8 -1.23 1.72 -6.60
N ILE A 9 -0.88 1.00 -7.64
CA ILE A 9 0.30 0.18 -7.60
C ILE A 9 1.55 1.04 -7.47
N ASP A 10 1.58 2.15 -8.20
CA ASP A 10 2.72 3.04 -8.13
C ASP A 10 2.88 3.61 -6.72
N GLU A 11 1.78 4.04 -6.13
CA GLU A 11 1.85 4.59 -4.79
C GLU A 11 2.22 3.54 -3.77
N LEU A 12 1.77 2.31 -3.98
CA LEU A 12 2.17 1.25 -3.07
C LEU A 12 3.67 1.03 -3.12
N SER A 13 4.23 1.07 -4.30
CA SER A 13 5.67 0.92 -4.47
C SER A 13 6.41 2.04 -3.76
N ILE A 14 5.95 3.27 -3.95
CA ILE A 14 6.60 4.42 -3.32
C ILE A 14 6.48 4.32 -1.81
N THR A 15 5.32 3.93 -1.33
CA THR A 15 5.10 3.82 0.11
C THR A 15 6.00 2.75 0.71
N ASN A 16 6.13 1.63 0.03
CA ASN A 16 7.03 0.58 0.49
C ASN A 16 8.46 1.08 0.58
N ASN A 17 8.90 1.84 -0.40
CA ASN A 17 10.24 2.38 -0.36
C ASN A 17 10.44 3.34 0.81
N LYS A 18 9.43 4.16 1.08
CA LYS A 18 9.52 5.07 2.20
C LYS A 18 9.60 4.33 3.52
N ILE A 19 8.78 3.31 3.68
CA ILE A 19 8.81 2.53 4.90
C ILE A 19 10.17 1.89 5.07
N PHE A 20 10.66 1.31 4.01
CA PHE A 20 11.95 0.63 4.07
C PHE A 20 13.06 1.60 4.46
N HIS A 21 13.03 2.78 3.86
CA HIS A 21 14.04 3.78 4.17
C HIS A 21 13.98 4.21 5.64
N LEU A 22 12.77 4.44 6.14
CA LEU A 22 12.62 4.82 7.53
C LEU A 22 13.10 3.74 8.47
N MET A 23 12.86 2.50 8.10
CA MET A 23 13.34 1.40 8.93
C MET A 23 14.85 1.32 8.90
N GLU A 24 15.45 1.70 7.79
CA GLU A 24 16.90 1.68 7.72
C GLU A 24 17.53 2.74 8.62
N VAL A 25 16.96 3.94 8.62
CA VAL A 25 17.52 4.96 9.49
C VAL A 25 17.10 4.72 10.92
N GLY A 26 16.07 3.94 11.08
CA GLY A 26 15.90 3.32 12.36
C GLY A 26 15.25 4.11 13.43
N ASN A 27 14.43 5.12 13.15
CA ASN A 27 13.96 5.77 14.32
C ASN A 27 12.69 6.56 14.27
N ASP A 28 11.85 6.39 13.32
CA ASP A 28 10.60 7.13 13.42
C ASP A 28 9.44 6.17 13.35
N LEU A 29 9.15 5.56 14.47
CA LEU A 29 8.12 4.55 14.52
C LEU A 29 6.75 5.10 14.17
N GLU A 30 6.49 6.36 14.53
CA GLU A 30 5.20 6.92 14.22
C GLU A 30 5.00 7.10 12.73
N LYS A 31 6.01 7.55 12.05
CA LYS A 31 5.90 7.66 10.61
C LYS A 31 5.76 6.31 9.96
N VAL A 32 6.49 5.33 10.45
CA VAL A 32 6.37 3.99 9.92
C VAL A 32 4.95 3.49 10.11
N LYS A 33 4.37 3.74 11.26
CA LYS A 33 2.99 3.29 11.50
C LYS A 33 2.02 3.97 10.56
N LYS A 34 2.17 5.27 10.35
CA LYS A 34 1.29 5.97 9.46
C LYS A 34 1.42 5.46 8.03
N LEU A 35 2.64 5.23 7.60
CA LEU A 35 2.84 4.72 6.26
C LEU A 35 2.31 3.32 6.11
N ASN A 36 2.42 2.51 7.14
CA ASN A 36 1.84 1.17 7.08
C ASN A 36 0.33 1.23 7.00
N GLY A 37 -0.29 2.18 7.70
CA GLY A 37 -1.72 2.36 7.57
C GLY A 37 -2.11 2.75 6.16
N TYR A 38 -1.37 3.67 5.58
CA TYR A 38 -1.64 4.08 4.21
C TYR A 38 -1.41 2.93 3.24
N ARG A 39 -0.37 2.17 3.48
CA ARG A 39 -0.08 1.01 2.66
C ARG A 39 -1.23 0.01 2.70
N SER A 40 -1.80 -0.19 3.88
CA SER A 40 -2.95 -1.08 4.00
C SER A 40 -4.13 -0.56 3.20
N GLU A 41 -4.35 0.74 3.23
CA GLU A 41 -5.43 1.31 2.44
C GLU A 41 -5.19 1.11 0.95
N LEU A 42 -3.96 1.28 0.52
CA LEU A 42 -3.66 1.06 -0.88
C LEU A 42 -3.87 -0.39 -1.27
N LYS A 43 -3.47 -1.30 -0.43
CA LYS A 43 -3.67 -2.71 -0.72
C LYS A 43 -5.16 -3.03 -0.76
N GLY A 44 -5.92 -2.45 0.14
CA GLY A 44 -7.36 -2.66 0.12
C GLY A 44 -7.99 -2.13 -1.14
N ALA A 45 -7.56 -0.95 -1.58
CA ALA A 45 -8.10 -0.38 -2.80
C ALA A 45 -7.74 -1.23 -4.00
N ILE A 46 -6.52 -1.75 -4.03
CA ILE A 46 -6.12 -2.63 -5.13
C ILE A 46 -6.96 -3.89 -5.11
N ASN A 47 -7.18 -4.44 -3.95
CA ASN A 47 -8.00 -5.63 -3.85
C ASN A 47 -9.42 -5.37 -4.33
N GLU A 48 -9.92 -4.18 -4.13
CA GLU A 48 -11.25 -3.87 -4.60
C GLU A 48 -11.35 -3.87 -6.10
N TYR A 49 -10.28 -3.53 -6.77
CA TYR A 49 -10.28 -3.63 -8.22
C TYR A 49 -10.54 -5.03 -8.68
N PHE A 50 -10.12 -6.00 -7.91
CA PHE A 50 -10.31 -7.39 -8.27
C PHE A 50 -11.40 -8.05 -7.44
N GLY A 51 -12.17 -7.25 -6.75
CA GLY A 51 -13.13 -7.82 -5.81
C GLY A 51 -14.16 -8.68 -6.46
N GLU A 52 -14.59 -8.32 -7.63
CA GLU A 52 -15.58 -9.11 -8.30
C GLU A 52 -15.00 -10.38 -8.86
N ARG A 53 -13.74 -10.56 -8.75
CA ARG A 53 -13.11 -11.74 -9.29
C ARG A 53 -12.65 -12.66 -8.22
N LYS A 54 -13.29 -12.61 -7.10
CA LYS A 54 -12.88 -13.48 -6.03
C LYS A 54 -12.96 -14.91 -6.38
N GLU A 55 -13.83 -15.22 -7.30
CA GLU A 55 -13.98 -16.58 -7.71
C GLU A 55 -12.76 -17.09 -8.40
N ILE A 56 -11.84 -16.22 -8.71
CA ILE A 56 -10.66 -16.66 -9.39
C ILE A 56 -9.64 -17.25 -8.46
N LYS A 57 -9.83 -17.14 -7.22
CA LYS A 57 -8.85 -17.71 -6.35
C LYS A 57 -8.68 -19.17 -6.67
N VAL A 58 -7.59 -19.67 -6.46
CA VAL A 58 -7.31 -21.06 -6.82
C VAL A 58 -7.16 -21.92 -5.62
#